data_e88f35bc9e74234282cb6b47db936e78
#
_entry.id   e88f35bc9e74234282cb6b47db936e78
#
_cell.length_a   1.000
_cell.length_b   1.000
_cell.length_c   1.000
_cell.angle_alpha   90.00
_cell.angle_beta   90.00
_cell.angle_gamma   90.00
#
_symmetry.space_group_name_H-M   'P 1'
#
loop_
_entity.id
_entity.type
_entity.pdbx_description
1 polymer ?
#
loop_
_entity_poly.entity_id
_entity_poly.type
_entity_poly.pdbx_seq_one_letter_code
_entity_poly.pdbx_strand_id
1 'polypeptide(L)'
;MELVKKDLEDIIASKRIYTVYQPVVSLADGEILGYEALSRIDEPKMIDNPEELFRMAEAYQKVWEVDSLCRKKAIKGLTSQTEEFGKKLFLNVNPMVLADQEFKSGYTQNCLDECGLSPAQVVIEITEQSAVKDMQEFSRAIRHYINQAYEIAIDDAGSCYSGLNLICDIRPRYLKLDRQLIREIDKDNVKYAMVKSLVDFSKLVSIRLIAEGIETEKELKTLKKLGVPYGQGFFLARPSKELGSVKKTAMKIICRNTGEISADYAGGGENFRVVLFGMNNAKAIKGLSKKYGEEKFQEMFLELKNTIQRNLEEEEILKSLTENDILAVVEKGRVQMVVETVLSQFEKELEKIYSEKEMKNEVIKVINKRGEEKRYPILRLDAEEIL
;
A
#
# COMPACT_ATOMS: atom_id res chain seq x y z
N MET A 1 27.22 20.44 -16.73
CA MET A 1 25.95 21.19 -16.55
C MET A 1 25.07 21.12 -17.78
N GLU A 2 25.55 21.41 -18.97
CA GLU A 2 24.74 21.40 -20.21
C GLU A 2 24.17 20.04 -20.59
N LEU A 3 24.93 18.94 -20.41
CA LEU A 3 24.44 17.57 -20.65
C LEU A 3 23.33 17.16 -19.69
N VAL A 4 23.41 17.56 -18.44
CA VAL A 4 22.38 17.28 -17.43
C VAL A 4 21.09 18.04 -17.73
N LYS A 5 21.20 19.32 -18.14
CA LYS A 5 20.05 20.11 -18.59
C LYS A 5 19.37 19.46 -19.80
N LYS A 6 20.15 19.02 -20.78
CA LYS A 6 19.62 18.34 -21.96
C LYS A 6 18.92 17.01 -21.60
N ASP A 7 19.46 16.26 -20.65
CA ASP A 7 18.82 15.03 -20.18
C ASP A 7 17.49 15.31 -19.45
N LEU A 8 17.44 16.37 -18.61
CA LEU A 8 16.20 16.83 -17.98
C LEU A 8 15.13 17.19 -19.04
N GLU A 9 15.52 17.98 -20.04
CA GLU A 9 14.63 18.37 -21.14
C GLU A 9 14.14 17.15 -21.94
N ASP A 10 15.01 16.16 -22.18
CA ASP A 10 14.67 14.91 -22.84
C ASP A 10 13.72 14.05 -21.99
N ILE A 11 13.95 13.94 -20.66
CA ILE A 11 13.04 13.24 -19.73
C ILE A 11 11.63 13.83 -19.80
N ILE A 12 11.52 15.17 -19.79
CA ILE A 12 10.23 15.86 -19.83
C ILE A 12 9.55 15.65 -21.19
N ALA A 13 10.26 15.92 -22.29
CA ALA A 13 9.73 15.88 -23.65
C ALA A 13 9.32 14.46 -24.08
N SER A 14 10.15 13.47 -23.79
CA SER A 14 9.92 12.07 -24.12
C SER A 14 9.09 11.33 -23.03
N LYS A 15 8.75 12.01 -21.91
CA LYS A 15 7.97 11.46 -20.77
C LYS A 15 8.61 10.19 -20.22
N ARG A 16 9.94 10.14 -20.13
CA ARG A 16 10.74 9.00 -19.64
C ARG A 16 10.64 8.84 -18.12
N ILE A 17 9.42 8.80 -17.62
CA ILE A 17 9.08 8.54 -16.22
C ILE A 17 8.03 7.42 -16.18
N TYR A 18 8.19 6.49 -15.27
CA TYR A 18 7.15 5.51 -14.90
C TYR A 18 6.95 5.51 -13.40
N THR A 19 5.82 4.94 -12.96
CA THR A 19 5.47 4.88 -11.54
C THR A 19 5.55 3.44 -11.04
N VAL A 20 6.07 3.27 -9.84
CA VAL A 20 5.92 2.06 -9.03
C VAL A 20 5.11 2.40 -7.79
N TYR A 21 4.38 1.41 -7.25
CA TYR A 21 3.47 1.58 -6.13
C TYR A 21 3.96 0.75 -4.95
N GLN A 22 4.04 1.37 -3.78
CA GLN A 22 4.39 0.66 -2.56
C GLN A 22 3.21 0.71 -1.59
N PRO A 23 2.74 -0.43 -1.06
CA PRO A 23 1.61 -0.45 -0.15
C PRO A 23 1.96 0.16 1.20
N VAL A 24 1.02 0.96 1.72
CA VAL A 24 0.95 1.44 3.10
C VAL A 24 -0.01 0.50 3.83
N VAL A 25 0.48 -0.20 4.84
CA VAL A 25 -0.16 -1.36 5.46
C VAL A 25 -0.58 -1.05 6.89
N SER A 26 -1.78 -1.43 7.26
CA SER A 26 -2.23 -1.45 8.66
C SER A 26 -1.43 -2.50 9.45
N LEU A 27 -0.80 -2.10 10.53
CA LEU A 27 -0.05 -3.01 11.40
C LEU A 27 -0.95 -3.76 12.41
N ALA A 28 -2.23 -3.44 12.45
CA ALA A 28 -3.20 -4.15 13.28
C ALA A 28 -3.68 -5.45 12.61
N ASP A 29 -4.03 -5.40 11.32
CA ASP A 29 -4.71 -6.47 10.59
C ASP A 29 -4.10 -6.80 9.23
N GLY A 30 -3.14 -6.02 8.73
CA GLY A 30 -2.49 -6.23 7.44
C GLY A 30 -3.26 -5.67 6.24
N GLU A 31 -4.39 -5.00 6.46
CA GLU A 31 -5.11 -4.34 5.39
C GLU A 31 -4.26 -3.24 4.73
N ILE A 32 -4.38 -3.12 3.42
CA ILE A 32 -3.71 -2.06 2.68
C ILE A 32 -4.57 -0.80 2.74
N LEU A 33 -4.08 0.23 3.45
CA LEU A 33 -4.68 1.56 3.51
C LEU A 33 -4.65 2.23 2.13
N GLY A 34 -3.56 2.09 1.41
CA GLY A 34 -3.32 2.73 0.14
C GLY A 34 -1.97 2.38 -0.45
N TYR A 35 -1.60 3.09 -1.50
CA TYR A 35 -0.32 2.93 -2.17
C TYR A 35 0.37 4.26 -2.36
N GLU A 36 1.64 4.31 -2.02
CA GLU A 36 2.49 5.44 -2.37
C GLU A 36 2.99 5.29 -3.81
N ALA A 37 2.82 6.34 -4.59
CA ALA A 37 3.26 6.42 -5.97
C ALA A 37 4.66 6.99 -6.05
N LEU A 38 5.61 6.15 -6.42
CA LEU A 38 7.01 6.49 -6.48
C LEU A 38 7.46 6.57 -7.95
N SER A 39 7.88 7.75 -8.38
CA SER A 39 8.40 7.97 -9.73
C SER A 39 9.74 7.27 -9.94
N ARG A 40 9.98 6.78 -11.15
CA ARG A 40 11.24 6.19 -11.61
C ARG A 40 11.56 6.71 -12.99
N ILE A 41 12.84 6.88 -13.28
CA ILE A 41 13.29 7.31 -14.60
C ILE A 41 13.43 6.08 -15.49
N ASP A 42 12.84 6.17 -16.68
CA ASP A 42 12.98 5.15 -17.70
C ASP A 42 14.24 5.43 -18.51
N GLU A 43 15.04 4.41 -18.79
CA GLU A 43 16.33 4.53 -19.47
C GLU A 43 17.20 5.66 -18.88
N PRO A 44 17.67 5.55 -17.62
CA PRO A 44 18.43 6.60 -16.95
C PRO A 44 19.75 6.88 -17.69
N LYS A 45 20.12 8.17 -17.80
CA LYS A 45 21.36 8.62 -18.45
C LYS A 45 22.23 9.41 -17.46
N MET A 46 22.10 10.74 -17.45
CA MET A 46 22.80 11.62 -16.52
C MET A 46 22.04 11.78 -15.20
N ILE A 47 20.70 11.76 -15.28
CA ILE A 47 19.80 11.79 -14.15
C ILE A 47 19.26 10.37 -13.97
N ASP A 48 19.57 9.72 -12.87
CA ASP A 48 19.28 8.30 -12.67
C ASP A 48 18.29 8.01 -11.52
N ASN A 49 17.98 9.03 -10.70
CA ASN A 49 17.07 8.89 -9.58
C ASN A 49 16.13 10.12 -9.44
N PRO A 50 14.97 9.96 -8.75
CA PRO A 50 13.99 11.03 -8.60
C PRO A 50 14.51 12.24 -7.81
N GLU A 51 15.34 12.05 -6.79
CA GLU A 51 15.90 13.14 -5.99
C GLU A 51 16.74 14.09 -6.86
N GLU A 52 17.63 13.53 -7.67
CA GLU A 52 18.42 14.27 -8.66
C GLU A 52 17.52 14.96 -9.69
N LEU A 53 16.46 14.27 -10.15
CA LEU A 53 15.50 14.82 -11.12
C LEU A 53 14.83 16.09 -10.56
N PHE A 54 14.31 16.05 -9.33
CA PHE A 54 13.67 17.22 -8.72
C PHE A 54 14.68 18.32 -8.39
N ARG A 55 15.89 17.97 -7.94
CA ARG A 55 16.96 18.94 -7.72
C ARG A 55 17.35 19.70 -9.01
N MET A 56 17.40 19.00 -10.13
CA MET A 56 17.67 19.63 -11.42
C MET A 56 16.46 20.44 -11.91
N ALA A 57 15.24 19.94 -11.68
CA ALA A 57 14.03 20.69 -12.00
C ALA A 57 13.97 22.04 -11.24
N GLU A 58 14.34 22.07 -9.96
CA GLU A 58 14.47 23.30 -9.19
C GLU A 58 15.54 24.24 -9.80
N ALA A 59 16.73 23.70 -10.08
CA ALA A 59 17.85 24.50 -10.64
C ALA A 59 17.55 25.12 -12.01
N TYR A 60 16.73 24.46 -12.83
CA TYR A 60 16.39 24.90 -14.20
C TYR A 60 14.95 25.44 -14.33
N GLN A 61 14.26 25.70 -13.22
CA GLN A 61 12.89 26.24 -13.19
C GLN A 61 11.89 25.37 -13.99
N LYS A 62 11.96 24.05 -13.80
CA LYS A 62 11.14 23.03 -14.46
C LYS A 62 10.36 22.16 -13.45
N VAL A 63 10.15 22.70 -12.25
CA VAL A 63 9.49 21.94 -11.17
C VAL A 63 8.08 21.54 -11.55
N TRP A 64 7.32 22.47 -12.14
CA TRP A 64 5.96 22.20 -12.57
C TRP A 64 5.87 21.09 -13.63
N GLU A 65 6.72 21.15 -14.66
CA GLU A 65 6.67 20.16 -15.74
C GLU A 65 7.00 18.76 -15.23
N VAL A 66 8.01 18.62 -14.34
CA VAL A 66 8.41 17.34 -13.77
C VAL A 66 7.32 16.83 -12.82
N ASP A 67 6.88 17.65 -11.88
CA ASP A 67 5.92 17.27 -10.84
C ASP A 67 4.55 16.90 -11.46
N SER A 68 4.05 17.72 -12.41
CA SER A 68 2.80 17.44 -13.11
C SER A 68 2.87 16.16 -13.95
N LEU A 69 4.02 15.87 -14.56
CA LEU A 69 4.26 14.63 -15.31
C LEU A 69 4.25 13.42 -14.37
N CYS A 70 4.93 13.50 -13.21
CA CYS A 70 4.96 12.44 -12.20
C CYS A 70 3.55 12.13 -11.69
N ARG A 71 2.78 13.15 -11.28
CA ARG A 71 1.40 12.98 -10.81
C ARG A 71 0.50 12.36 -11.86
N LYS A 72 0.57 12.84 -13.10
CA LYS A 72 -0.22 12.28 -14.21
C LYS A 72 0.11 10.81 -14.46
N LYS A 73 1.40 10.44 -14.43
CA LYS A 73 1.84 9.04 -14.59
C LYS A 73 1.35 8.16 -13.43
N ALA A 74 1.41 8.68 -12.20
CA ALA A 74 0.94 7.99 -11.01
C ALA A 74 -0.57 7.70 -11.09
N ILE A 75 -1.40 8.70 -11.38
CA ILE A 75 -2.85 8.55 -11.45
C ILE A 75 -3.23 7.59 -12.59
N LYS A 76 -2.71 7.82 -13.81
CA LYS A 76 -3.05 6.97 -14.97
C LYS A 76 -2.51 5.54 -14.86
N GLY A 77 -1.33 5.36 -14.27
CA GLY A 77 -0.75 4.05 -14.03
C GLY A 77 -1.54 3.23 -13.01
N LEU A 78 -2.13 3.88 -11.99
CA LEU A 78 -3.00 3.24 -11.02
C LEU A 78 -4.30 2.77 -11.68
N THR A 79 -5.02 3.68 -12.34
CA THR A 79 -6.36 3.38 -12.92
C THR A 79 -6.29 2.44 -14.12
N SER A 80 -5.12 2.27 -14.73
CA SER A 80 -4.92 1.22 -15.73
C SER A 80 -4.91 -0.21 -15.15
N GLN A 81 -4.82 -0.35 -13.83
CA GLN A 81 -4.72 -1.64 -13.14
C GLN A 81 -6.02 -2.07 -12.45
N THR A 82 -6.88 -1.12 -12.11
CA THR A 82 -8.16 -1.38 -11.46
C THR A 82 -9.20 -0.39 -11.95
N GLU A 83 -10.43 -0.83 -12.13
CA GLU A 83 -11.57 0.02 -12.50
C GLU A 83 -12.17 0.71 -11.26
N GLU A 84 -12.11 0.04 -10.10
CA GLU A 84 -12.55 0.56 -8.81
C GLU A 84 -11.38 0.62 -7.84
N PHE A 85 -10.98 1.82 -7.46
CA PHE A 85 -9.94 2.04 -6.48
C PHE A 85 -10.52 2.51 -5.15
N GLY A 86 -10.80 1.57 -4.25
CA GLY A 86 -11.38 1.83 -2.93
C GLY A 86 -10.38 2.23 -1.83
N LYS A 87 -9.12 2.49 -2.17
CA LYS A 87 -8.01 2.76 -1.22
C LYS A 87 -7.47 4.19 -1.38
N LYS A 88 -6.46 4.56 -0.60
CA LYS A 88 -5.77 5.84 -0.72
C LYS A 88 -4.62 5.77 -1.73
N LEU A 89 -4.45 6.84 -2.51
CA LEU A 89 -3.28 7.08 -3.34
C LEU A 89 -2.45 8.21 -2.72
N PHE A 90 -1.24 7.89 -2.30
CA PHE A 90 -0.29 8.86 -1.76
C PHE A 90 0.55 9.42 -2.91
N LEU A 91 0.55 10.74 -3.05
CA LEU A 91 1.24 11.47 -4.12
C LEU A 91 2.23 12.48 -3.55
N ASN A 92 3.49 12.29 -3.82
CA ASN A 92 4.54 13.25 -3.53
C ASN A 92 4.34 14.54 -4.36
N VAL A 93 4.41 15.68 -3.70
CA VAL A 93 4.27 17.00 -4.31
C VAL A 93 5.36 17.94 -3.81
N ASN A 94 6.07 18.55 -4.74
CA ASN A 94 7.00 19.61 -4.39
C ASN A 94 6.22 20.91 -4.11
N PRO A 95 6.28 21.50 -2.91
CA PRO A 95 5.52 22.71 -2.57
C PRO A 95 5.90 23.93 -3.43
N MET A 96 7.10 23.95 -4.03
CA MET A 96 7.55 25.01 -4.91
C MET A 96 6.78 25.08 -6.24
N VAL A 97 5.95 24.06 -6.56
CA VAL A 97 5.11 24.06 -7.78
C VAL A 97 4.17 25.27 -7.86
N LEU A 98 3.72 25.82 -6.71
CA LEU A 98 2.82 26.97 -6.68
C LEU A 98 3.52 28.29 -7.05
N ALA A 99 4.84 28.35 -6.89
CA ALA A 99 5.65 29.51 -7.26
C ALA A 99 6.11 29.44 -8.73
N ASP A 100 5.92 28.29 -9.40
CA ASP A 100 6.30 28.11 -10.78
C ASP A 100 5.36 28.90 -11.73
N GLN A 101 5.93 29.60 -12.72
CA GLN A 101 5.17 30.42 -13.66
C GLN A 101 4.20 29.62 -14.55
N GLU A 102 4.52 28.35 -14.79
CA GLU A 102 3.71 27.43 -15.59
C GLU A 102 2.62 26.71 -14.77
N PHE A 103 2.53 27.00 -13.46
CA PHE A 103 1.57 26.34 -12.57
C PHE A 103 0.13 26.49 -13.05
N LYS A 104 -0.59 25.37 -13.09
CA LYS A 104 -2.02 25.31 -13.45
C LYS A 104 -2.85 24.81 -12.28
N SER A 105 -3.61 25.71 -11.66
CA SER A 105 -4.56 25.32 -10.61
C SER A 105 -5.59 24.33 -11.15
N GLY A 106 -5.99 23.34 -10.31
CA GLY A 106 -6.96 22.31 -10.69
C GLY A 106 -6.38 21.17 -11.57
N TYR A 107 -5.10 21.21 -11.93
CA TYR A 107 -4.50 20.19 -12.79
C TYR A 107 -4.65 18.76 -12.23
N THR A 108 -4.36 18.58 -10.92
CA THR A 108 -4.51 17.27 -10.27
C THR A 108 -5.96 16.81 -10.29
N GLN A 109 -6.90 17.71 -9.98
CA GLN A 109 -8.34 17.43 -10.05
C GLN A 109 -8.75 16.95 -11.44
N ASN A 110 -8.33 17.66 -12.49
CA ASN A 110 -8.64 17.26 -13.87
C ASN A 110 -8.08 15.85 -14.20
N CYS A 111 -6.88 15.51 -13.71
CA CYS A 111 -6.33 14.17 -13.89
C CYS A 111 -7.13 13.10 -13.13
N LEU A 112 -7.65 13.42 -11.95
CA LEU A 112 -8.51 12.53 -11.17
C LEU A 112 -9.86 12.33 -11.86
N ASP A 113 -10.50 13.40 -12.33
CA ASP A 113 -11.78 13.36 -13.04
C ASP A 113 -11.69 12.52 -14.32
N GLU A 114 -10.58 12.66 -15.10
CA GLU A 114 -10.31 11.80 -16.26
C GLU A 114 -10.23 10.31 -15.91
N CYS A 115 -9.92 9.99 -14.66
CA CYS A 115 -9.64 8.64 -14.18
C CYS A 115 -10.70 8.08 -13.22
N GLY A 116 -11.77 8.83 -12.95
CA GLY A 116 -12.85 8.40 -12.05
C GLY A 116 -12.46 8.36 -10.57
N LEU A 117 -11.44 9.11 -10.17
CA LEU A 117 -10.99 9.22 -8.78
C LEU A 117 -11.46 10.53 -8.16
N SER A 118 -11.65 10.52 -6.84
CA SER A 118 -12.00 11.72 -6.07
C SER A 118 -10.80 12.24 -5.25
N PRO A 119 -10.74 13.55 -4.91
CA PRO A 119 -9.73 14.09 -4.00
C PRO A 119 -9.67 13.35 -2.65
N ALA A 120 -10.80 12.87 -2.14
CA ALA A 120 -10.87 12.13 -0.88
C ALA A 120 -10.09 10.80 -0.91
N GLN A 121 -9.79 10.26 -2.09
CA GLN A 121 -8.96 9.07 -2.26
C GLN A 121 -7.45 9.41 -2.33
N VAL A 122 -7.09 10.69 -2.41
CA VAL A 122 -5.71 11.13 -2.59
C VAL A 122 -5.17 11.78 -1.32
N VAL A 123 -3.97 11.38 -0.95
CA VAL A 123 -3.17 11.99 0.12
C VAL A 123 -1.99 12.70 -0.54
N ILE A 124 -1.87 13.99 -0.33
CA ILE A 124 -0.73 14.77 -0.80
C ILE A 124 0.39 14.67 0.24
N GLU A 125 1.52 14.15 -0.16
CA GLU A 125 2.72 14.03 0.65
C GLU A 125 3.66 15.21 0.40
N ILE A 126 4.08 15.86 1.46
CA ILE A 126 5.00 16.99 1.42
C ILE A 126 6.07 16.76 2.47
N THR A 127 7.34 16.84 2.08
CA THR A 127 8.48 16.59 2.97
C THR A 127 8.69 17.70 3.98
N GLU A 128 9.05 17.36 5.23
CA GLU A 128 9.39 18.32 6.28
C GLU A 128 10.50 19.28 5.84
N GLN A 129 11.49 18.81 5.09
CA GLN A 129 12.60 19.62 4.58
C GLN A 129 12.16 20.79 3.70
N SER A 130 11.04 20.64 3.01
CA SER A 130 10.48 21.71 2.17
C SER A 130 9.99 22.90 2.99
N ALA A 131 9.50 22.68 4.21
CA ALA A 131 9.09 23.76 5.12
C ALA A 131 10.27 24.60 5.61
N VAL A 132 11.44 23.99 5.76
CA VAL A 132 12.66 24.68 6.20
C VAL A 132 13.18 25.60 5.09
N LYS A 133 13.02 25.25 3.83
CA LYS A 133 13.45 26.06 2.68
C LYS A 133 12.62 27.34 2.54
N ASP A 134 11.31 27.23 2.59
CA ASP A 134 10.38 28.36 2.49
C ASP A 134 9.04 28.04 3.17
N MET A 135 8.86 28.51 4.40
CA MET A 135 7.66 28.28 5.20
C MET A 135 6.41 28.93 4.61
N GLN A 136 6.54 30.06 3.89
CA GLN A 136 5.38 30.76 3.33
C GLN A 136 4.82 29.99 2.12
N GLU A 137 5.68 29.61 1.18
CA GLU A 137 5.27 28.81 0.01
C GLU A 137 4.80 27.42 0.44
N PHE A 138 5.44 26.79 1.42
CA PHE A 138 5.01 25.55 2.01
C PHE A 138 3.59 25.64 2.60
N SER A 139 3.33 26.64 3.45
CA SER A 139 2.00 26.85 4.05
C SER A 139 0.93 27.19 3.01
N ARG A 140 1.32 27.89 1.94
CA ARG A 140 0.45 28.20 0.81
C ARG A 140 0.08 26.94 0.03
N ALA A 141 1.05 26.07 -0.23
CA ALA A 141 0.83 24.81 -0.93
C ALA A 141 -0.14 23.91 -0.16
N ILE A 142 0.07 23.76 1.14
CA ILE A 142 -0.81 22.95 1.98
C ILE A 142 -2.24 23.48 1.98
N ARG A 143 -2.43 24.78 2.22
CA ARG A 143 -3.77 25.39 2.19
C ARG A 143 -4.45 25.23 0.82
N HIS A 144 -3.68 25.30 -0.26
CA HIS A 144 -4.21 25.08 -1.62
C HIS A 144 -4.81 23.66 -1.77
N TYR A 145 -4.12 22.62 -1.30
CA TYR A 145 -4.60 21.24 -1.39
C TYR A 145 -5.73 20.95 -0.38
N ILE A 146 -5.65 21.44 0.86
CA ILE A 146 -6.73 21.28 1.84
C ILE A 146 -8.04 21.88 1.33
N ASN A 147 -8.00 23.06 0.70
CA ASN A 147 -9.17 23.73 0.14
C ASN A 147 -9.81 22.94 -1.04
N GLN A 148 -9.08 22.01 -1.62
CA GLN A 148 -9.57 21.11 -2.67
C GLN A 148 -9.95 19.73 -2.11
N ALA A 149 -10.09 19.59 -0.79
CA ALA A 149 -10.49 18.37 -0.08
C ALA A 149 -9.48 17.20 -0.18
N TYR A 150 -8.20 17.46 -0.47
CA TYR A 150 -7.14 16.47 -0.32
C TYR A 150 -6.78 16.27 1.15
N GLU A 151 -6.45 15.03 1.53
CA GLU A 151 -5.78 14.76 2.79
C GLU A 151 -4.28 15.07 2.66
N ILE A 152 -3.65 15.48 3.77
CA ILE A 152 -2.22 15.84 3.80
C ILE A 152 -1.46 14.82 4.64
N ALA A 153 -0.30 14.42 4.15
CA ALA A 153 0.73 13.71 4.89
C ALA A 153 2.00 14.58 4.97
N ILE A 154 2.57 14.70 6.16
CA ILE A 154 3.93 15.22 6.32
C ILE A 154 4.89 14.03 6.25
N ASP A 155 5.82 14.11 5.30
CA ASP A 155 6.80 13.09 5.03
C ASP A 155 8.15 13.37 5.70
N ASP A 156 8.95 12.32 5.97
CA ASP A 156 10.26 12.39 6.62
C ASP A 156 10.24 13.06 8.01
N ALA A 157 9.13 12.93 8.76
CA ALA A 157 9.00 13.55 10.07
C ALA A 157 10.03 13.03 11.07
N GLY A 158 10.73 13.96 11.71
CA GLY A 158 11.82 13.70 12.64
C GLY A 158 13.21 13.78 12.02
N SER A 159 13.32 14.08 10.74
CA SER A 159 14.58 14.37 10.06
C SER A 159 15.10 15.81 10.32
N CYS A 160 14.19 16.74 10.67
CA CYS A 160 14.51 18.14 10.90
C CYS A 160 14.04 18.66 12.28
N TYR A 161 14.67 19.73 12.79
CA TYR A 161 14.39 20.31 14.11
C TYR A 161 13.06 21.10 14.23
N SER A 162 12.38 21.38 13.13
CA SER A 162 11.18 22.26 13.08
C SER A 162 9.83 21.53 13.06
N GLY A 163 9.84 20.21 13.01
CA GLY A 163 8.66 19.38 12.71
C GLY A 163 7.47 19.53 13.65
N LEU A 164 7.68 19.71 14.96
CA LEU A 164 6.56 19.81 15.91
C LEU A 164 5.72 21.07 15.70
N ASN A 165 6.33 22.22 15.42
CA ASN A 165 5.59 23.46 15.14
C ASN A 165 4.79 23.31 13.85
N LEU A 166 5.39 22.68 12.83
CA LEU A 166 4.74 22.42 11.56
C LEU A 166 3.49 21.55 11.72
N ILE A 167 3.57 20.50 12.54
CA ILE A 167 2.44 19.62 12.83
C ILE A 167 1.31 20.41 13.52
N CYS A 168 1.63 21.32 14.44
CA CYS A 168 0.64 22.17 15.13
C CYS A 168 -0.09 23.10 14.17
N ASP A 169 0.63 23.68 13.21
CA ASP A 169 0.08 24.64 12.25
C ASP A 169 -0.77 23.99 11.16
N ILE A 170 -0.36 22.81 10.70
CA ILE A 170 -0.95 22.13 9.54
C ILE A 170 -2.04 21.14 9.95
N ARG A 171 -1.86 20.45 11.08
CA ARG A 171 -2.72 19.35 11.54
C ARG A 171 -2.95 18.30 10.43
N PRO A 172 -1.86 17.67 9.94
CA PRO A 172 -1.95 16.75 8.84
C PRO A 172 -2.81 15.52 9.22
N ARG A 173 -3.36 14.83 8.23
CA ARG A 173 -4.06 13.57 8.46
C ARG A 173 -3.11 12.43 8.77
N TYR A 174 -1.94 12.44 8.14
CA TYR A 174 -0.90 11.44 8.29
C TYR A 174 0.44 12.08 8.62
N LEU A 175 1.23 11.37 9.43
CA LEU A 175 2.61 11.73 9.75
C LEU A 175 3.47 10.48 9.48
N LYS A 176 4.37 10.57 8.50
CA LYS A 176 5.26 9.48 8.11
C LYS A 176 6.55 9.63 8.90
N LEU A 177 6.88 8.61 9.69
CA LEU A 177 8.09 8.59 10.52
C LEU A 177 9.25 8.12 9.67
N ASP A 178 10.28 8.96 9.55
CA ASP A 178 11.47 8.69 8.75
C ASP A 178 12.14 7.36 9.12
N ARG A 179 12.70 6.68 8.13
CA ARG A 179 13.42 5.42 8.27
C ARG A 179 14.53 5.48 9.33
N GLN A 180 15.19 6.62 9.53
CA GLN A 180 16.26 6.74 10.53
C GLN A 180 15.74 6.54 11.95
N LEU A 181 14.49 6.93 12.25
CA LEU A 181 13.83 6.64 13.53
C LEU A 181 13.46 5.17 13.66
N ILE A 182 13.13 4.51 12.57
CA ILE A 182 12.62 3.13 12.57
C ILE A 182 13.73 2.10 12.55
N ARG A 183 14.81 2.38 11.82
CA ARG A 183 15.96 1.47 11.70
C ARG A 183 16.57 1.13 13.06
N GLU A 184 16.61 -0.17 13.39
CA GLU A 184 17.11 -0.71 14.65
C GLU A 184 16.40 -0.20 15.91
N ILE A 185 15.14 0.20 15.81
CA ILE A 185 14.31 0.66 16.94
C ILE A 185 14.18 -0.40 18.05
N ASP A 186 14.36 -1.66 17.73
CA ASP A 186 14.39 -2.79 18.68
C ASP A 186 15.64 -2.78 19.59
N LYS A 187 16.68 -2.03 19.22
CA LYS A 187 17.95 -1.96 19.93
C LYS A 187 18.24 -0.59 20.55
N ASP A 188 17.51 0.44 20.14
CA ASP A 188 17.74 1.84 20.53
C ASP A 188 16.61 2.36 21.43
N ASN A 189 16.88 2.48 22.73
CA ASN A 189 15.92 2.93 23.72
C ASN A 189 15.47 4.39 23.50
N VAL A 190 16.29 5.24 22.87
CA VAL A 190 15.95 6.64 22.61
C VAL A 190 14.93 6.71 21.47
N LYS A 191 15.19 5.99 20.36
CA LYS A 191 14.23 5.86 19.25
C LYS A 191 12.91 5.24 19.71
N TYR A 192 13.00 4.17 20.53
CA TYR A 192 11.81 3.55 21.12
C TYR A 192 10.96 4.53 21.91
N ALA A 193 11.59 5.30 22.83
CA ALA A 193 10.90 6.29 23.66
C ALA A 193 10.32 7.44 22.80
N MET A 194 11.06 7.88 21.78
CA MET A 194 10.60 8.93 20.88
C MET A 194 9.39 8.49 20.06
N VAL A 195 9.44 7.32 19.43
CA VAL A 195 8.29 6.80 18.66
C VAL A 195 7.09 6.55 19.57
N LYS A 196 7.31 6.03 20.78
CA LYS A 196 6.23 5.88 21.77
C LYS A 196 5.55 7.21 22.09
N SER A 197 6.33 8.26 22.33
CA SER A 197 5.79 9.61 22.60
C SER A 197 5.00 10.15 21.42
N LEU A 198 5.45 9.91 20.18
CA LEU A 198 4.73 10.29 18.96
C LEU A 198 3.43 9.49 18.80
N VAL A 199 3.41 8.21 19.16
CA VAL A 199 2.17 7.40 19.16
C VAL A 199 1.16 7.96 20.15
N ASP A 200 1.57 8.28 21.37
CA ASP A 200 0.68 8.83 22.39
C ASP A 200 0.17 10.22 21.98
N PHE A 201 1.04 11.08 21.46
CA PHE A 201 0.67 12.40 20.89
C PHE A 201 -0.33 12.25 19.74
N SER A 202 -0.06 11.36 18.78
CA SER A 202 -0.87 11.19 17.59
C SER A 202 -2.31 10.79 17.89
N LYS A 203 -2.51 9.96 18.92
CA LYS A 203 -3.84 9.57 19.42
C LYS A 203 -4.63 10.75 19.94
N LEU A 204 -3.98 11.64 20.69
CA LEU A 204 -4.61 12.83 21.28
C LEU A 204 -5.10 13.83 20.23
N VAL A 205 -4.38 13.92 19.11
CA VAL A 205 -4.66 14.91 18.05
C VAL A 205 -5.28 14.29 16.79
N SER A 206 -5.62 12.99 16.82
CA SER A 206 -6.23 12.25 15.69
C SER A 206 -5.39 12.25 14.39
N ILE A 207 -4.07 12.31 14.52
CA ILE A 207 -3.12 12.13 13.42
C ILE A 207 -2.82 10.63 13.30
N ARG A 208 -2.68 10.11 12.08
CA ARG A 208 -2.33 8.71 11.82
C ARG A 208 -0.85 8.58 11.50
N LEU A 209 -0.11 7.80 12.28
CA LEU A 209 1.30 7.55 12.04
C LEU A 209 1.50 6.46 10.99
N ILE A 210 2.49 6.65 10.13
CA ILE A 210 2.99 5.64 9.19
C ILE A 210 4.48 5.47 9.44
N ALA A 211 4.93 4.30 9.88
CA ALA A 211 6.36 4.02 10.05
C ALA A 211 6.97 3.61 8.71
N GLU A 212 8.04 4.28 8.30
CA GLU A 212 8.71 4.04 7.03
C GLU A 212 9.95 3.18 7.16
N GLY A 213 10.32 2.53 6.06
CA GLY A 213 11.56 1.78 5.96
C GLY A 213 11.61 0.57 6.90
N ILE A 214 10.49 -0.09 7.18
CA ILE A 214 10.47 -1.35 7.93
C ILE A 214 11.16 -2.42 7.09
N GLU A 215 12.36 -2.87 7.51
CA GLU A 215 13.17 -3.84 6.78
C GLU A 215 13.32 -5.17 7.49
N THR A 216 13.06 -5.22 8.80
CA THR A 216 13.26 -6.41 9.62
C THR A 216 12.01 -6.81 10.41
N GLU A 217 11.94 -8.10 10.74
CA GLU A 217 10.91 -8.65 11.62
C GLU A 217 10.90 -7.98 13.00
N LYS A 218 12.09 -7.67 13.55
CA LYS A 218 12.22 -7.07 14.89
C LYS A 218 11.69 -5.64 14.92
N GLU A 219 11.97 -4.85 13.89
CA GLU A 219 11.39 -3.51 13.73
C GLU A 219 9.86 -3.58 13.68
N LEU A 220 9.29 -4.45 12.83
CA LEU A 220 7.83 -4.62 12.73
C LEU A 220 7.20 -5.01 14.07
N LYS A 221 7.78 -5.98 14.79
CA LYS A 221 7.28 -6.39 16.11
C LYS A 221 7.33 -5.25 17.13
N THR A 222 8.41 -4.46 17.13
CA THR A 222 8.56 -3.32 18.04
C THR A 222 7.54 -2.24 17.74
N LEU A 223 7.32 -1.88 16.48
CA LEU A 223 6.34 -0.88 16.06
C LEU A 223 4.91 -1.30 16.40
N LYS A 224 4.57 -2.57 16.21
CA LYS A 224 3.28 -3.13 16.65
C LYS A 224 3.11 -3.02 18.16
N LYS A 225 4.10 -3.42 18.95
CA LYS A 225 4.09 -3.29 20.41
C LYS A 225 3.90 -1.85 20.86
N LEU A 226 4.46 -0.88 20.13
CA LEU A 226 4.27 0.54 20.39
C LEU A 226 2.89 1.06 20.00
N GLY A 227 2.13 0.30 19.19
CA GLY A 227 0.81 0.68 18.72
C GLY A 227 0.84 1.64 17.54
N VAL A 228 1.90 1.62 16.72
CA VAL A 228 1.95 2.34 15.45
C VAL A 228 0.90 1.76 14.51
N PRO A 229 -0.04 2.59 13.98
CA PRO A 229 -1.18 2.06 13.24
C PRO A 229 -0.85 1.58 11.83
N TYR A 230 0.08 2.22 11.13
CA TYR A 230 0.42 1.90 9.74
C TYR A 230 1.93 1.80 9.55
N GLY A 231 2.33 1.07 8.51
CA GLY A 231 3.74 0.96 8.15
C GLY A 231 3.96 0.71 6.67
N GLN A 232 5.19 1.02 6.24
CA GLN A 232 5.68 0.81 4.89
C GLN A 232 7.14 0.36 4.95
N GLY A 233 7.57 -0.49 4.04
CA GLY A 233 8.95 -0.93 3.99
C GLY A 233 9.14 -2.25 3.26
N PHE A 234 10.40 -2.59 2.96
CA PHE A 234 10.74 -3.77 2.17
C PHE A 234 10.42 -5.08 2.86
N PHE A 235 10.27 -5.07 4.16
CA PHE A 235 9.81 -6.25 4.89
C PHE A 235 8.34 -6.54 4.64
N LEU A 236 7.51 -5.49 4.53
CA LEU A 236 6.08 -5.60 4.23
C LEU A 236 5.85 -5.88 2.74
N ALA A 237 6.30 -4.99 1.87
CA ALA A 237 6.27 -5.14 0.43
C ALA A 237 7.29 -4.22 -0.24
N ARG A 238 7.80 -4.62 -1.40
CA ARG A 238 8.65 -3.75 -2.24
C ARG A 238 7.78 -2.93 -3.20
N PRO A 239 8.25 -1.74 -3.61
CA PRO A 239 7.63 -1.02 -4.71
C PRO A 239 7.57 -1.88 -5.98
N SER A 240 6.45 -1.88 -6.68
CA SER A 240 6.24 -2.64 -7.92
C SER A 240 5.43 -1.82 -8.92
N LYS A 241 5.60 -2.10 -10.22
CA LYS A 241 4.74 -1.52 -11.27
C LYS A 241 3.28 -1.97 -11.13
N GLU A 242 3.07 -3.19 -10.66
CA GLU A 242 1.74 -3.74 -10.34
C GLU A 242 1.42 -3.44 -8.86
N LEU A 243 0.14 -3.26 -8.55
CA LEU A 243 -0.31 -3.10 -7.17
C LEU A 243 -0.02 -4.38 -6.39
N GLY A 244 0.95 -4.28 -5.47
CA GLY A 244 1.43 -5.42 -4.71
C GLY A 244 0.60 -5.70 -3.46
N SER A 245 0.66 -6.94 -2.98
CA SER A 245 0.13 -7.37 -1.68
C SER A 245 1.22 -7.43 -0.60
N VAL A 246 0.82 -7.54 0.65
CA VAL A 246 1.74 -7.71 1.79
C VAL A 246 2.39 -9.09 1.73
N LYS A 247 3.68 -9.18 2.04
CA LYS A 247 4.41 -10.45 2.09
C LYS A 247 3.83 -11.38 3.16
N LYS A 248 3.71 -12.67 2.85
CA LYS A 248 3.22 -13.69 3.79
C LYS A 248 3.99 -13.68 5.12
N THR A 249 5.31 -13.48 5.08
CA THR A 249 6.16 -13.39 6.30
C THR A 249 5.78 -12.22 7.19
N ALA A 250 5.45 -11.07 6.62
CA ALA A 250 5.00 -9.91 7.37
C ALA A 250 3.58 -10.12 7.92
N MET A 251 2.67 -10.68 7.12
CA MET A 251 1.31 -11.03 7.55
C MET A 251 1.31 -11.95 8.76
N LYS A 252 2.16 -12.98 8.78
CA LYS A 252 2.32 -13.85 9.96
C LYS A 252 2.62 -13.07 11.25
N ILE A 253 3.46 -12.04 11.17
CA ILE A 253 3.83 -11.24 12.34
C ILE A 253 2.71 -10.26 12.71
N ILE A 254 2.07 -9.69 11.69
CA ILE A 254 0.92 -8.79 11.90
C ILE A 254 -0.20 -9.56 12.61
N CYS A 255 -0.52 -10.74 12.18
CA CYS A 255 -1.56 -11.57 12.77
C CYS A 255 -1.15 -12.18 14.13
N ARG A 256 0.14 -12.54 14.33
CA ARG A 256 0.63 -13.16 15.60
C ARG A 256 0.45 -12.29 16.84
N ASN A 257 0.42 -10.96 16.73
CA ASN A 257 0.29 -10.07 17.87
C ASN A 257 -1.12 -9.50 18.04
N THR A 258 -2.10 -10.01 17.35
CA THR A 258 -3.51 -9.80 17.72
C THR A 258 -3.82 -10.63 18.98
N GLY A 259 -3.00 -10.45 20.02
CA GLY A 259 -3.25 -10.99 21.36
C GLY A 259 -4.59 -10.57 21.96
N GLU A 260 -5.29 -9.63 21.29
CA GLU A 260 -6.70 -9.35 21.53
C GLU A 260 -7.65 -10.39 20.89
N ILE A 261 -7.23 -11.08 19.80
CA ILE A 261 -8.04 -12.20 19.28
C ILE A 261 -7.87 -13.45 20.17
N SER A 262 -6.68 -13.64 20.77
CA SER A 262 -6.45 -14.76 21.68
C SER A 262 -6.90 -14.50 23.12
N ALA A 263 -6.96 -13.24 23.59
CA ALA A 263 -7.32 -12.93 24.96
C ALA A 263 -8.82 -12.67 25.19
N ASP A 264 -9.52 -12.07 24.23
CA ASP A 264 -10.96 -11.82 24.34
C ASP A 264 -11.84 -13.02 23.92
N TYR A 265 -11.26 -13.95 23.13
CA TYR A 265 -12.00 -15.11 22.60
C TYR A 265 -11.42 -16.47 23.00
N ALA A 266 -10.18 -16.53 23.46
CA ALA A 266 -9.60 -17.74 24.03
C ALA A 266 -9.53 -17.65 25.55
N GLY A 267 -10.60 -17.89 26.21
CA GLY A 267 -10.59 -18.29 27.63
C GLY A 267 -9.82 -19.60 27.89
N GLY A 268 -8.92 -20.01 26.94
CA GLY A 268 -8.12 -21.22 26.98
C GLY A 268 -6.89 -21.15 26.05
N GLY A 269 -5.93 -20.31 26.39
CA GLY A 269 -4.79 -19.85 25.54
C GLY A 269 -3.81 -20.87 24.94
N GLU A 270 -3.91 -22.18 25.11
CA GLU A 270 -3.04 -23.18 24.46
C GLU A 270 -3.75 -24.09 23.46
N ASN A 271 -5.09 -24.07 23.42
CA ASN A 271 -5.88 -25.02 22.65
C ASN A 271 -6.29 -24.57 21.25
N PHE A 272 -6.10 -23.30 20.89
CA PHE A 272 -6.48 -22.80 19.58
C PHE A 272 -5.27 -22.45 18.71
N ARG A 273 -5.46 -22.51 17.41
CA ARG A 273 -4.48 -22.14 16.36
C ARG A 273 -5.13 -21.20 15.37
N VAL A 274 -4.30 -20.35 14.76
CA VAL A 274 -4.74 -19.40 13.76
C VAL A 274 -4.30 -19.89 12.38
N VAL A 275 -5.27 -20.07 11.49
CA VAL A 275 -5.05 -20.49 10.11
C VAL A 275 -5.39 -19.34 9.17
N LEU A 276 -4.47 -19.03 8.28
CA LEU A 276 -4.66 -18.06 7.20
C LEU A 276 -5.00 -18.80 5.91
N PHE A 277 -6.18 -18.54 5.35
CA PHE A 277 -6.59 -18.97 4.02
C PHE A 277 -6.44 -17.81 3.05
N GLY A 278 -5.69 -17.98 1.96
CA GLY A 278 -5.39 -16.90 1.03
C GLY A 278 -5.49 -17.28 -0.44
N MET A 279 -6.10 -16.42 -1.26
CA MET A 279 -6.14 -16.50 -2.72
C MET A 279 -5.19 -15.46 -3.33
N ASN A 280 -3.88 -15.58 -3.07
CA ASN A 280 -2.91 -14.49 -3.24
C ASN A 280 -2.15 -14.47 -4.58
N ASN A 281 -2.69 -15.11 -5.63
CA ASN A 281 -2.09 -15.05 -6.96
C ASN A 281 -2.76 -13.97 -7.83
N ALA A 282 -2.24 -12.74 -7.80
CA ALA A 282 -2.77 -11.61 -8.56
C ALA A 282 -2.90 -11.88 -10.07
N LYS A 283 -1.98 -12.68 -10.67
CA LYS A 283 -2.10 -13.06 -12.07
C LYS A 283 -3.27 -14.02 -12.30
N ALA A 284 -3.51 -14.94 -11.38
CA ALA A 284 -4.64 -15.86 -11.43
C ALA A 284 -5.97 -15.12 -11.28
N ILE A 285 -6.06 -14.21 -10.31
CA ILE A 285 -7.23 -13.36 -10.10
C ILE A 285 -7.54 -12.55 -11.36
N LYS A 286 -6.54 -11.86 -11.91
CA LYS A 286 -6.66 -11.08 -13.16
C LYS A 286 -7.09 -11.95 -14.35
N GLY A 287 -6.60 -13.19 -14.44
CA GLY A 287 -6.99 -14.13 -15.47
C GLY A 287 -8.44 -14.59 -15.34
N LEU A 288 -8.85 -14.89 -14.09
CA LEU A 288 -10.22 -15.26 -13.74
C LEU A 288 -11.20 -14.13 -14.12
N SER A 289 -10.94 -12.92 -13.63
CA SER A 289 -11.79 -11.74 -13.88
C SER A 289 -11.90 -11.43 -15.38
N LYS A 290 -10.81 -11.53 -16.13
CA LYS A 290 -10.84 -11.30 -17.59
C LYS A 290 -11.61 -12.35 -18.37
N LYS A 291 -11.66 -13.57 -17.91
CA LYS A 291 -12.34 -14.67 -18.61
C LYS A 291 -13.80 -14.82 -18.19
N TYR A 292 -14.08 -14.67 -16.91
CA TYR A 292 -15.36 -15.01 -16.31
C TYR A 292 -16.10 -13.82 -15.68
N GLY A 293 -15.52 -12.62 -15.71
CA GLY A 293 -16.05 -11.40 -15.09
C GLY A 293 -15.51 -11.17 -13.68
N GLU A 294 -15.51 -9.91 -13.23
CA GLU A 294 -15.00 -9.51 -11.91
C GLU A 294 -15.85 -10.04 -10.76
N GLU A 295 -17.16 -10.09 -10.95
CA GLU A 295 -18.11 -10.65 -9.97
C GLU A 295 -17.77 -12.09 -9.60
N LYS A 296 -17.16 -12.84 -10.54
CA LYS A 296 -16.83 -14.26 -10.32
C LYS A 296 -15.79 -14.47 -9.23
N PHE A 297 -14.85 -13.58 -9.09
CA PHE A 297 -13.88 -13.63 -7.99
C PHE A 297 -14.55 -13.37 -6.65
N GLN A 298 -15.46 -12.39 -6.59
CA GLN A 298 -16.21 -12.07 -5.37
C GLN A 298 -17.12 -13.22 -4.94
N GLU A 299 -17.79 -13.88 -5.90
CA GLU A 299 -18.57 -15.10 -5.63
C GLU A 299 -17.70 -16.21 -5.03
N MET A 300 -16.51 -16.43 -5.59
CA MET A 300 -15.59 -17.45 -5.11
C MET A 300 -15.05 -17.12 -3.71
N PHE A 301 -14.75 -15.86 -3.44
CA PHE A 301 -14.30 -15.43 -2.11
C PHE A 301 -15.40 -15.60 -1.07
N LEU A 302 -16.64 -15.26 -1.43
CA LEU A 302 -17.80 -15.46 -0.57
C LEU A 302 -18.05 -16.96 -0.30
N GLU A 303 -17.92 -17.81 -1.33
CA GLU A 303 -18.07 -19.27 -1.14
C GLU A 303 -16.95 -19.88 -0.32
N LEU A 304 -15.70 -19.39 -0.45
CA LEU A 304 -14.61 -19.75 0.45
C LEU A 304 -14.95 -19.40 1.90
N LYS A 305 -15.42 -18.17 2.14
CA LYS A 305 -15.84 -17.72 3.47
C LYS A 305 -16.93 -18.62 4.06
N ASN A 306 -17.96 -18.93 3.27
CA ASN A 306 -19.04 -19.82 3.67
C ASN A 306 -18.53 -21.25 3.94
N THR A 307 -17.62 -21.73 3.12
CA THR A 307 -17.00 -23.05 3.29
C THR A 307 -16.22 -23.15 4.58
N ILE A 308 -15.39 -22.15 4.89
CA ILE A 308 -14.67 -22.12 6.17
C ILE A 308 -15.70 -22.07 7.33
N GLN A 309 -16.67 -21.18 7.28
CA GLN A 309 -17.68 -21.01 8.35
C GLN A 309 -18.45 -22.30 8.63
N ARG A 310 -18.80 -23.09 7.61
CA ARG A 310 -19.50 -24.38 7.78
C ARG A 310 -18.64 -25.45 8.45
N ASN A 311 -17.33 -25.31 8.43
CA ASN A 311 -16.37 -26.24 9.03
C ASN A 311 -15.86 -25.80 10.40
N LEU A 312 -16.29 -24.63 10.88
CA LEU A 312 -15.99 -24.13 12.23
C LEU A 312 -17.06 -24.54 13.22
N GLU A 313 -16.67 -24.75 14.49
CA GLU A 313 -17.56 -24.98 15.64
C GLU A 313 -17.91 -23.68 16.38
N GLU A 314 -18.81 -23.72 17.38
CA GLU A 314 -19.34 -22.53 18.04
C GLU A 314 -18.27 -21.65 18.71
N GLU A 315 -17.17 -22.25 19.18
CA GLU A 315 -16.06 -21.51 19.80
C GLU A 315 -14.96 -21.06 18.82
N GLU A 316 -15.07 -21.45 17.56
CA GLU A 316 -14.12 -21.14 16.51
C GLU A 316 -14.56 -19.90 15.72
N ILE A 317 -13.60 -19.10 15.26
CA ILE A 317 -13.88 -17.76 14.73
C ILE A 317 -13.36 -17.60 13.32
N LEU A 318 -14.13 -16.88 12.51
CA LEU A 318 -13.76 -16.49 11.15
C LEU A 318 -13.72 -14.96 11.04
N LYS A 319 -12.61 -14.43 10.48
CA LYS A 319 -12.44 -13.01 10.20
C LYS A 319 -11.86 -12.80 8.79
N SER A 320 -12.53 -12.03 7.95
CA SER A 320 -11.94 -11.59 6.69
C SER A 320 -10.85 -10.54 6.99
N LEU A 321 -9.64 -10.75 6.48
CA LEU A 321 -8.50 -9.83 6.66
C LEU A 321 -8.36 -8.87 5.50
N THR A 322 -8.50 -9.38 4.27
CA THR A 322 -8.40 -8.60 3.04
C THR A 322 -9.45 -9.08 2.04
N GLU A 323 -9.46 -8.52 0.86
CA GLU A 323 -10.30 -9.01 -0.27
C GLU A 323 -9.91 -10.41 -0.74
N ASN A 324 -8.75 -10.94 -0.31
CA ASN A 324 -8.18 -12.20 -0.77
C ASN A 324 -7.83 -13.17 0.36
N ASP A 325 -7.90 -12.72 1.62
CA ASP A 325 -7.41 -13.47 2.78
C ASP A 325 -8.47 -13.58 3.88
N ILE A 326 -8.62 -14.77 4.43
CA ILE A 326 -9.52 -15.09 5.54
C ILE A 326 -8.71 -15.74 6.65
N LEU A 327 -8.90 -15.27 7.87
CA LEU A 327 -8.32 -15.85 9.08
C LEU A 327 -9.38 -16.68 9.80
N ALA A 328 -9.03 -17.90 10.17
CA ALA A 328 -9.82 -18.75 11.04
C ALA A 328 -9.05 -19.07 12.32
N VAL A 329 -9.72 -19.00 13.47
CA VAL A 329 -9.22 -19.49 14.77
C VAL A 329 -9.85 -20.84 15.00
N VAL A 330 -9.04 -21.89 15.05
CA VAL A 330 -9.48 -23.28 15.05
C VAL A 330 -8.87 -24.01 16.24
N GLU A 331 -9.61 -24.93 16.88
CA GLU A 331 -9.07 -25.76 17.93
C GLU A 331 -7.88 -26.60 17.43
N LYS A 332 -6.80 -26.65 18.21
CA LYS A 332 -5.53 -27.28 17.86
C LYS A 332 -5.67 -28.69 17.29
N GLY A 333 -6.56 -29.49 17.89
CA GLY A 333 -6.81 -30.86 17.44
C GLY A 333 -7.55 -30.98 16.10
N ARG A 334 -8.17 -29.88 15.62
CA ARG A 334 -9.00 -29.85 14.42
C ARG A 334 -8.35 -29.15 13.22
N VAL A 335 -7.24 -28.45 13.42
CA VAL A 335 -6.58 -27.64 12.38
C VAL A 335 -6.37 -28.41 11.09
N GLN A 336 -5.72 -29.58 11.15
CA GLN A 336 -5.44 -30.37 9.96
C GLN A 336 -6.71 -30.78 9.22
N MET A 337 -7.72 -31.24 9.96
CA MET A 337 -9.02 -31.65 9.40
C MET A 337 -9.73 -30.48 8.72
N VAL A 338 -9.78 -29.30 9.38
CA VAL A 338 -10.43 -28.09 8.82
C VAL A 338 -9.69 -27.65 7.55
N VAL A 339 -8.36 -27.56 7.59
CA VAL A 339 -7.55 -27.16 6.43
C VAL A 339 -7.75 -28.10 5.25
N GLU A 340 -7.61 -29.41 5.45
CA GLU A 340 -7.78 -30.40 4.39
C GLU A 340 -9.20 -30.38 3.81
N THR A 341 -10.20 -30.25 4.67
CA THR A 341 -11.60 -30.19 4.24
C THR A 341 -11.89 -28.94 3.41
N VAL A 342 -11.45 -27.77 3.90
CA VAL A 342 -11.64 -26.49 3.18
C VAL A 342 -10.93 -26.50 1.84
N LEU A 343 -9.66 -26.94 1.78
CA LEU A 343 -8.90 -27.05 0.53
C LEU A 343 -9.61 -27.98 -0.47
N SER A 344 -10.03 -29.17 -0.02
CA SER A 344 -10.73 -30.13 -0.88
C SER A 344 -12.08 -29.62 -1.38
N GLN A 345 -12.86 -28.96 -0.52
CA GLN A 345 -14.14 -28.36 -0.94
C GLN A 345 -13.95 -27.20 -1.90
N PHE A 346 -12.96 -26.36 -1.67
CA PHE A 346 -12.65 -25.25 -2.56
C PHE A 346 -12.14 -25.74 -3.94
N GLU A 347 -11.37 -26.81 -3.99
CA GLU A 347 -10.93 -27.40 -5.26
C GLU A 347 -12.11 -27.87 -6.11
N LYS A 348 -13.14 -28.46 -5.49
CA LYS A 348 -14.41 -28.83 -6.17
C LYS A 348 -15.15 -27.59 -6.72
N GLU A 349 -15.08 -26.46 -6.03
CA GLU A 349 -15.67 -25.22 -6.55
C GLU A 349 -14.88 -24.69 -7.77
N LEU A 350 -13.55 -24.85 -7.78
CA LEU A 350 -12.72 -24.51 -8.93
C LEU A 350 -13.07 -25.39 -10.17
N GLU A 351 -13.36 -26.68 -9.96
CA GLU A 351 -13.78 -27.62 -11.02
C GLU A 351 -15.11 -27.22 -11.68
N LYS A 352 -15.99 -26.50 -10.99
CA LYS A 352 -17.23 -25.96 -11.56
C LYS A 352 -16.98 -24.76 -12.49
N ILE A 353 -15.86 -24.09 -12.34
CA ILE A 353 -15.51 -22.85 -13.04
C ILE A 353 -14.55 -23.12 -14.19
N TYR A 354 -13.49 -23.88 -13.91
CA TYR A 354 -12.49 -24.22 -14.90
C TYR A 354 -12.82 -25.53 -15.61
N SER A 355 -12.58 -25.58 -16.91
CA SER A 355 -12.70 -26.82 -17.65
C SER A 355 -11.63 -27.85 -17.22
N GLU A 356 -11.88 -29.14 -17.40
CA GLU A 356 -10.91 -30.20 -17.11
C GLU A 356 -9.54 -29.96 -17.75
N LYS A 357 -9.51 -29.39 -18.96
CA LYS A 357 -8.29 -29.06 -19.67
C LYS A 357 -7.52 -27.93 -18.99
N GLU A 358 -8.21 -26.94 -18.41
CA GLU A 358 -7.60 -25.84 -17.69
C GLU A 358 -7.09 -26.28 -16.34
N MET A 359 -7.86 -27.10 -15.62
CA MET A 359 -7.43 -27.70 -14.37
C MET A 359 -6.18 -28.55 -14.57
N LYS A 360 -6.15 -29.42 -15.60
CA LYS A 360 -5.00 -30.27 -15.91
C LYS A 360 -3.74 -29.49 -16.29
N ASN A 361 -3.89 -28.39 -17.04
CA ASN A 361 -2.75 -27.59 -17.51
C ASN A 361 -2.40 -26.46 -16.55
N GLU A 362 -3.18 -26.23 -15.50
CA GLU A 362 -3.06 -25.12 -14.53
C GLU A 362 -3.03 -23.73 -15.17
N VAL A 363 -3.62 -23.58 -16.36
CA VAL A 363 -3.56 -22.35 -17.15
C VAL A 363 -4.89 -22.09 -17.84
N ILE A 364 -5.37 -20.84 -17.73
CA ILE A 364 -6.47 -20.33 -18.56
C ILE A 364 -5.93 -19.47 -19.71
N LYS A 365 -6.65 -19.51 -20.83
CA LYS A 365 -6.35 -18.72 -22.02
C LYS A 365 -7.41 -17.65 -22.20
N VAL A 366 -6.97 -16.42 -22.39
CA VAL A 366 -7.83 -15.26 -22.64
C VAL A 366 -7.40 -14.59 -23.93
N ILE A 367 -8.34 -14.38 -24.84
CA ILE A 367 -8.10 -13.63 -26.09
C ILE A 367 -8.44 -12.16 -25.82
N ASN A 368 -7.45 -11.28 -26.01
CA ASN A 368 -7.67 -9.84 -25.82
C ASN A 368 -8.42 -9.21 -27.04
N LYS A 369 -8.82 -7.95 -26.92
CA LYS A 369 -9.52 -7.21 -27.99
C LYS A 369 -8.73 -7.10 -29.32
N ARG A 370 -7.44 -7.44 -29.31
CA ARG A 370 -6.56 -7.45 -30.51
C ARG A 370 -6.37 -8.84 -31.11
N GLY A 371 -7.08 -9.87 -30.59
CA GLY A 371 -6.95 -11.24 -31.05
C GLY A 371 -5.73 -12.01 -30.50
N GLU A 372 -4.96 -11.44 -29.57
CA GLU A 372 -3.78 -12.10 -29.00
C GLU A 372 -4.17 -13.00 -27.83
N GLU A 373 -3.66 -14.24 -27.83
CA GLU A 373 -3.83 -15.19 -26.73
C GLU A 373 -2.89 -14.80 -25.56
N LYS A 374 -3.46 -14.58 -24.37
CA LYS A 374 -2.71 -14.44 -23.12
C LYS A 374 -3.02 -15.61 -22.20
N ARG A 375 -1.98 -16.09 -21.49
CA ARG A 375 -2.07 -17.21 -20.56
C ARG A 375 -1.93 -16.71 -19.14
N TYR A 376 -2.82 -17.20 -18.26
CA TYR A 376 -2.84 -16.89 -16.83
C TYR A 376 -2.88 -18.20 -16.05
N PRO A 377 -2.22 -18.30 -14.86
CA PRO A 377 -2.39 -19.46 -14.00
C PRO A 377 -3.85 -19.56 -13.52
N ILE A 378 -4.31 -20.75 -13.17
CA ILE A 378 -5.58 -20.91 -12.44
C ILE A 378 -5.45 -20.39 -11.01
N LEU A 379 -6.58 -20.02 -10.42
CA LEU A 379 -6.61 -19.63 -9.00
C LEU A 379 -6.36 -20.87 -8.13
N ARG A 380 -5.66 -20.69 -7.02
CA ARG A 380 -5.41 -21.72 -6.00
C ARG A 380 -5.67 -21.10 -4.62
N LEU A 381 -6.08 -21.93 -3.69
CA LEU A 381 -6.19 -21.58 -2.29
C LEU A 381 -4.94 -22.08 -1.55
N ASP A 382 -4.32 -21.19 -0.82
CA ASP A 382 -3.27 -21.51 0.13
C ASP A 382 -3.85 -21.49 1.55
N ALA A 383 -3.48 -22.44 2.39
CA ALA A 383 -3.81 -22.45 3.80
C ALA A 383 -2.54 -22.65 4.63
N GLU A 384 -2.35 -21.85 5.66
CA GLU A 384 -1.16 -21.89 6.50
C GLU A 384 -1.51 -21.64 7.96
N GLU A 385 -1.07 -22.53 8.86
CA GLU A 385 -1.10 -22.30 10.30
C GLU A 385 -0.06 -21.23 10.64
N ILE A 386 -0.50 -20.13 11.25
CA ILE A 386 0.36 -18.97 11.56
C ILE A 386 0.59 -18.79 13.06
N LEU A 387 -0.16 -19.51 13.91
CA LEU A 387 -0.04 -19.55 15.38
C LEU A 387 -0.41 -20.93 15.90
#